data_0759f46cb502bf0007ec72d60f45ad4f
#
_entry.id   0759f46cb502bf0007ec72d60f45ad4f
#
_cell.length_a   1.000
_cell.length_b   1.000
_cell.length_c   1.000
_cell.angle_alpha   90.00
_cell.angle_beta   90.00
_cell.angle_gamma   90.00
#
_symmetry.space_group_name_H-M   'P 1'
#
loop_
_entity.id
_entity.type
_entity.pdbx_description
1 polymer ?
#
loop_
_entity_poly.entity_id
_entity_poly.type
_entity_poly.pdbx_seq_one_letter_code
_entity_poly.pdbx_strand_id
1 'polypeptide(L)'
;MQEPVKTTIILDPDVDRGLVEASIPAEGQVAVTAVVEGLAEADHALQDPTIDLLAIACHGAPEVVLDLVRRATATRSSRPVVVLCESAPEYYVPSLLEAGADDVIKLPETSERVMFSLEKAVARRRGRAVDSNGELAPMICVLGPKGGTGKTVAASNLAVELARQGRRSAVVDLDLQFGDVGLALGLAPERTLYDLATSGGALDAEKLDAYLTTHQSGAKALLAPLRPDQASVVSNELLREVYGVLRANHDFLIVDSPPDFTPAVIAAVDASSHVCMVGMLDTLALKNTKLGLETLELMGYDGEAVSLVLNRANSQIGLSHSDVEAIVGRKPDVLVPSDREVPRSLSEGVPVVQGKSRSQVAGAFRQLAGLYLRAADVNGNGQVPIGNGRRQRGMRIWRAG
;
A
#
# COMPACT_ATOMS: atom_id res chain seq x y z
N MET A 1 15.75 19.51 -11.24
CA MET A 1 14.69 20.20 -10.45
C MET A 1 13.37 19.71 -11.02
N GLN A 2 12.54 19.05 -10.23
CA GLN A 2 11.19 18.69 -10.65
C GLN A 2 10.37 19.98 -10.84
N GLU A 3 9.51 20.02 -11.86
CA GLU A 3 8.57 21.13 -12.00
C GLU A 3 7.64 21.17 -10.78
N PRO A 4 7.37 22.36 -10.23
CA PRO A 4 6.47 22.48 -9.09
C PRO A 4 5.06 22.03 -9.45
N VAL A 5 4.37 21.41 -8.49
CA VAL A 5 2.98 20.96 -8.64
C VAL A 5 2.06 22.17 -8.80
N LYS A 6 1.44 22.29 -9.97
CA LYS A 6 0.52 23.39 -10.29
C LYS A 6 -0.79 23.21 -9.53
N THR A 7 -1.03 24.08 -8.56
CA THR A 7 -2.19 24.03 -7.68
C THR A 7 -3.14 25.16 -7.95
N THR A 8 -4.42 24.83 -8.05
CA THR A 8 -5.49 25.85 -8.08
C THR A 8 -6.29 25.77 -6.79
N ILE A 9 -6.50 26.93 -6.18
CA ILE A 9 -7.36 27.07 -4.99
C ILE A 9 -8.73 27.53 -5.45
N ILE A 10 -9.77 26.79 -5.08
CA ILE A 10 -11.15 27.21 -5.22
C ILE A 10 -11.59 27.74 -3.86
N LEU A 11 -11.92 29.03 -3.81
CA LEU A 11 -12.21 29.74 -2.58
C LEU A 11 -13.71 30.01 -2.45
N ASP A 12 -14.31 29.52 -1.37
CA ASP A 12 -15.65 29.89 -0.97
C ASP A 12 -15.66 31.39 -0.58
N PRO A 13 -16.62 32.21 -1.04
CA PRO A 13 -16.69 33.63 -0.69
C PRO A 13 -16.71 33.95 0.80
N ASP A 14 -17.20 33.00 1.62
CA ASP A 14 -17.31 33.16 3.07
C ASP A 14 -16.02 32.82 3.83
N VAL A 15 -14.95 32.39 3.16
CA VAL A 15 -13.64 32.04 3.74
C VAL A 15 -12.73 33.25 3.81
N ASP A 16 -12.01 33.38 4.93
CA ASP A 16 -10.93 34.38 5.04
C ASP A 16 -9.77 34.04 4.10
N ARG A 17 -9.70 34.75 2.97
CA ARG A 17 -8.63 34.60 1.98
C ARG A 17 -7.23 34.76 2.61
N GLY A 18 -7.06 35.70 3.54
CA GLY A 18 -5.77 35.93 4.20
C GLY A 18 -5.33 34.72 5.04
N LEU A 19 -6.27 34.00 5.63
CA LEU A 19 -6.00 32.77 6.36
C LEU A 19 -5.51 31.64 5.45
N VAL A 20 -6.13 31.49 4.29
CA VAL A 20 -5.73 30.47 3.29
C VAL A 20 -4.36 30.80 2.70
N GLU A 21 -4.12 32.05 2.30
CA GLU A 21 -2.83 32.51 1.77
C GLU A 21 -1.69 32.37 2.79
N ALA A 22 -1.96 32.64 4.09
CA ALA A 22 -0.97 32.46 5.16
C ALA A 22 -0.65 30.98 5.44
N SER A 23 -1.57 30.08 5.10
CA SER A 23 -1.41 28.63 5.31
C SER A 23 -0.66 27.93 4.17
N ILE A 24 -0.51 28.58 3.01
CA ILE A 24 0.19 28.00 1.86
C ILE A 24 1.40 28.89 1.52
N PRO A 25 2.64 28.43 1.76
CA PRO A 25 3.83 29.23 1.50
C PRO A 25 4.00 29.49 -0.02
N ALA A 26 4.56 30.66 -0.34
CA ALA A 26 4.81 31.08 -1.72
C ALA A 26 5.94 30.28 -2.41
N GLU A 27 6.80 29.61 -1.65
CA GLU A 27 7.94 28.82 -2.14
C GLU A 27 7.81 27.37 -1.64
N GLY A 28 7.93 26.38 -2.55
CA GLY A 28 7.86 24.96 -2.21
C GLY A 28 7.70 24.08 -3.45
N GLN A 29 7.53 22.78 -3.25
CA GLN A 29 7.23 21.82 -4.34
C GLN A 29 5.82 22.02 -4.91
N VAL A 30 4.93 22.71 -4.20
CA VAL A 30 3.57 23.03 -4.59
C VAL A 30 3.48 24.52 -4.91
N ALA A 31 3.13 24.88 -6.15
CA ALA A 31 2.98 26.27 -6.58
C ALA A 31 1.50 26.59 -6.81
N VAL A 32 0.97 27.59 -6.12
CA VAL A 32 -0.37 28.12 -6.38
C VAL A 32 -0.32 28.91 -7.70
N THR A 33 -0.97 28.38 -8.73
CA THR A 33 -1.00 28.98 -10.07
C THR A 33 -2.24 29.82 -10.32
N ALA A 34 -3.33 29.54 -9.61
CA ALA A 34 -4.59 30.28 -9.72
C ALA A 34 -5.41 30.20 -8.42
N VAL A 35 -6.18 31.25 -8.17
CA VAL A 35 -7.23 31.26 -7.16
C VAL A 35 -8.54 31.58 -7.87
N VAL A 36 -9.52 30.69 -7.74
CA VAL A 36 -10.86 30.85 -8.33
C VAL A 36 -11.80 31.24 -7.20
N GLU A 37 -12.39 32.41 -7.28
CA GLU A 37 -13.34 32.92 -6.29
C GLU A 37 -14.75 32.45 -6.66
N GLY A 38 -15.41 31.78 -5.73
CA GLY A 38 -16.75 31.22 -5.91
C GLY A 38 -16.76 29.76 -6.35
N LEU A 39 -17.59 28.98 -5.67
CA LEU A 39 -17.75 27.55 -5.95
C LEU A 39 -18.48 27.30 -7.28
N ALA A 40 -19.24 28.28 -7.78
CA ALA A 40 -19.96 28.18 -9.06
C ALA A 40 -19.01 28.33 -10.27
N GLU A 41 -17.93 29.09 -10.14
CA GLU A 41 -16.92 29.30 -11.18
C GLU A 41 -15.91 28.15 -11.28
N ALA A 42 -15.98 27.21 -10.37
CA ALA A 42 -15.07 26.08 -10.28
C ALA A 42 -15.06 25.16 -11.52
N ASP A 43 -16.14 25.10 -12.29
CA ASP A 43 -16.31 24.18 -13.41
C ASP A 43 -15.19 24.29 -14.45
N HIS A 44 -14.69 25.50 -14.70
CA HIS A 44 -13.56 25.68 -15.60
C HIS A 44 -12.26 25.06 -15.03
N ALA A 45 -12.01 25.26 -13.73
CA ALA A 45 -10.85 24.67 -13.07
C ALA A 45 -10.93 23.14 -13.00
N LEU A 46 -12.15 22.57 -12.89
CA LEU A 46 -12.33 21.12 -12.92
C LEU A 46 -11.90 20.49 -14.25
N GLN A 47 -12.09 21.18 -15.36
CA GLN A 47 -11.80 20.69 -16.71
C GLN A 47 -10.37 21.00 -17.18
N ASP A 48 -9.65 21.89 -16.51
CA ASP A 48 -8.30 22.29 -16.91
C ASP A 48 -7.29 21.14 -16.73
N PRO A 49 -6.68 20.62 -17.81
CA PRO A 49 -5.72 19.53 -17.74
C PRO A 49 -4.36 19.95 -17.17
N THR A 50 -4.09 21.25 -17.08
CA THR A 50 -2.79 21.77 -16.60
C THR A 50 -2.69 21.84 -15.09
N ILE A 51 -3.80 21.67 -14.37
CA ILE A 51 -3.87 21.70 -12.92
C ILE A 51 -3.54 20.31 -12.35
N ASP A 52 -2.52 20.25 -11.53
CA ASP A 52 -2.03 19.00 -10.91
C ASP A 52 -2.72 18.69 -9.58
N LEU A 53 -3.20 19.71 -8.85
CA LEU A 53 -3.88 19.60 -7.57
C LEU A 53 -4.98 20.66 -7.42
N LEU A 54 -6.12 20.27 -6.85
CA LEU A 54 -7.18 21.18 -6.42
C LEU A 54 -7.20 21.29 -4.91
N ALA A 55 -7.12 22.52 -4.40
CA ALA A 55 -7.40 22.86 -3.00
C ALA A 55 -8.75 23.57 -2.94
N ILE A 56 -9.70 23.07 -2.16
CA ILE A 56 -11.02 23.68 -1.99
C ILE A 56 -11.08 24.27 -0.59
N ALA A 57 -11.10 25.60 -0.48
CA ALA A 57 -11.20 26.28 0.79
C ALA A 57 -12.66 26.64 1.08
N CYS A 58 -13.20 26.21 2.20
CA CYS A 58 -14.60 26.42 2.58
C CYS A 58 -14.76 26.85 4.04
N HIS A 59 -15.83 27.62 4.29
CA HIS A 59 -16.29 27.93 5.64
C HIS A 59 -17.50 27.02 5.98
N GLY A 60 -17.36 26.22 7.04
CA GLY A 60 -18.43 25.31 7.44
C GLY A 60 -18.54 24.04 6.61
N ALA A 61 -19.76 23.54 6.42
CA ALA A 61 -20.06 22.26 5.80
C ALA A 61 -21.16 22.39 4.73
N PRO A 62 -20.96 23.17 3.65
CA PRO A 62 -21.98 23.31 2.61
C PRO A 62 -22.05 22.04 1.74
N GLU A 63 -23.28 21.58 1.45
CA GLU A 63 -23.50 20.48 0.48
C GLU A 63 -22.87 20.73 -0.89
N VAL A 64 -22.73 22.00 -1.25
CA VAL A 64 -22.09 22.45 -2.49
C VAL A 64 -20.63 21.99 -2.57
N VAL A 65 -19.90 21.99 -1.45
CA VAL A 65 -18.51 21.50 -1.40
C VAL A 65 -18.45 20.00 -1.62
N LEU A 66 -19.37 19.23 -1.02
CA LEU A 66 -19.45 17.78 -1.25
C LEU A 66 -19.71 17.45 -2.73
N ASP A 67 -20.64 18.19 -3.37
CA ASP A 67 -20.91 18.03 -4.78
C ASP A 67 -19.68 18.42 -5.64
N LEU A 68 -19.01 19.51 -5.29
CA LEU A 68 -17.80 19.95 -5.98
C LEU A 68 -16.67 18.91 -5.88
N VAL A 69 -16.45 18.31 -4.71
CA VAL A 69 -15.47 17.23 -4.52
C VAL A 69 -15.82 16.02 -5.38
N ARG A 70 -17.09 15.58 -5.40
CA ARG A 70 -17.55 14.47 -6.25
C ARG A 70 -17.32 14.77 -7.74
N ARG A 71 -17.66 15.98 -8.21
CA ARG A 71 -17.46 16.40 -9.61
C ARG A 71 -15.97 16.46 -9.95
N ALA A 72 -15.14 17.02 -9.07
CA ALA A 72 -13.69 17.08 -9.25
C ALA A 72 -13.07 15.69 -9.43
N THR A 73 -13.48 14.74 -8.57
CA THR A 73 -13.01 13.35 -8.60
C THR A 73 -13.55 12.59 -9.82
N ALA A 74 -14.82 12.83 -10.21
CA ALA A 74 -15.41 12.19 -11.38
C ALA A 74 -14.79 12.72 -12.70
N THR A 75 -14.42 14.00 -12.77
CA THR A 75 -13.83 14.62 -13.96
C THR A 75 -12.40 14.13 -14.20
N ARG A 76 -11.60 14.01 -13.15
CA ARG A 76 -10.22 13.54 -13.23
C ARG A 76 -9.81 12.82 -11.94
N SER A 77 -10.01 11.52 -11.91
CA SER A 77 -9.74 10.68 -10.75
C SER A 77 -8.25 10.64 -10.33
N SER A 78 -7.33 10.98 -11.24
CA SER A 78 -5.88 11.05 -10.96
C SER A 78 -5.43 12.36 -10.31
N ARG A 79 -6.27 13.41 -10.31
CA ARG A 79 -5.94 14.70 -9.73
C ARG A 79 -6.36 14.72 -8.26
N PRO A 80 -5.43 14.99 -7.32
CA PRO A 80 -5.77 15.08 -5.90
C PRO A 80 -6.66 16.28 -5.60
N VAL A 81 -7.55 16.09 -4.62
CA VAL A 81 -8.45 17.10 -4.10
C VAL A 81 -8.28 17.19 -2.58
N VAL A 82 -7.82 18.34 -2.09
CA VAL A 82 -7.65 18.60 -0.65
C VAL A 82 -8.62 19.69 -0.22
N VAL A 83 -9.32 19.47 0.88
CA VAL A 83 -10.28 20.46 1.42
C VAL A 83 -9.66 21.18 2.61
N LEU A 84 -9.66 22.50 2.57
CA LEU A 84 -9.23 23.40 3.64
C LEU A 84 -10.48 23.98 4.30
N CYS A 85 -10.75 23.72 5.57
CA CYS A 85 -12.01 24.07 6.18
C CYS A 85 -11.80 24.88 7.46
N GLU A 86 -12.37 26.08 7.57
CA GLU A 86 -12.29 26.90 8.80
C GLU A 86 -13.10 26.31 9.93
N SER A 87 -14.26 25.76 9.64
CA SER A 87 -15.16 25.18 10.62
C SER A 87 -15.84 23.94 10.04
N ALA A 88 -15.34 22.75 10.38
CA ALA A 88 -15.95 21.48 9.97
C ALA A 88 -16.50 20.76 11.20
N PRO A 89 -17.80 20.44 11.24
CA PRO A 89 -18.34 19.48 12.19
C PRO A 89 -17.65 18.10 12.02
N GLU A 90 -17.46 17.37 13.11
CA GLU A 90 -16.76 16.07 13.06
C GLU A 90 -17.37 15.07 12.09
N TYR A 91 -18.71 15.07 11.92
CA TYR A 91 -19.39 14.21 10.97
C TYR A 91 -19.18 14.56 9.50
N TYR A 92 -18.67 15.75 9.19
CA TYR A 92 -18.50 16.24 7.83
C TYR A 92 -17.20 15.75 7.18
N VAL A 93 -16.16 15.57 7.98
CA VAL A 93 -14.86 15.08 7.50
C VAL A 93 -14.99 13.70 6.83
N PRO A 94 -15.65 12.68 7.43
CA PRO A 94 -15.91 11.41 6.75
C PRO A 94 -16.65 11.55 5.43
N SER A 95 -17.66 12.42 5.37
CA SER A 95 -18.44 12.64 4.15
C SER A 95 -17.63 13.24 3.01
N LEU A 96 -16.66 14.12 3.30
CA LEU A 96 -15.73 14.67 2.30
C LEU A 96 -14.77 13.61 1.78
N LEU A 97 -14.25 12.75 2.66
CA LEU A 97 -13.37 11.64 2.27
C LEU A 97 -14.13 10.61 1.43
N GLU A 98 -15.38 10.26 1.80
CA GLU A 98 -16.27 9.40 1.00
C GLU A 98 -16.62 10.02 -0.36
N ALA A 99 -16.73 11.35 -0.44
CA ALA A 99 -16.94 12.07 -1.70
C ALA A 99 -15.70 12.04 -2.60
N GLY A 100 -14.53 11.63 -2.09
CA GLY A 100 -13.29 11.46 -2.84
C GLY A 100 -12.22 12.52 -2.57
N ALA A 101 -12.35 13.31 -1.51
CA ALA A 101 -11.25 14.16 -1.04
C ALA A 101 -10.07 13.29 -0.56
N ASP A 102 -8.86 13.70 -0.89
CA ASP A 102 -7.64 12.99 -0.47
C ASP A 102 -7.21 13.35 0.95
N ASP A 103 -7.55 14.56 1.40
CA ASP A 103 -7.37 15.00 2.78
C ASP A 103 -8.28 16.18 3.13
N VAL A 104 -8.52 16.38 4.42
CA VAL A 104 -9.32 17.50 4.95
C VAL A 104 -8.53 18.16 6.09
N ILE A 105 -8.19 19.42 5.90
CA ILE A 105 -7.38 20.20 6.84
C ILE A 105 -8.26 21.27 7.50
N LYS A 106 -8.24 21.31 8.82
CA LYS A 106 -8.93 22.35 9.57
C LYS A 106 -8.02 23.57 9.74
N LEU A 107 -8.50 24.73 9.28
CA LEU A 107 -7.82 26.00 9.46
C LEU A 107 -8.23 26.70 10.77
N PRO A 108 -7.34 27.51 11.42
CA PRO A 108 -5.96 27.77 11.03
C PRO A 108 -5.04 26.58 11.31
N GLU A 109 -4.09 26.32 10.40
CA GLU A 109 -3.08 25.28 10.54
C GLU A 109 -1.72 25.84 10.08
N THR A 110 -0.61 25.21 10.54
CA THR A 110 0.74 25.60 10.12
C THR A 110 0.97 25.31 8.65
N SER A 111 1.71 26.20 7.97
CA SER A 111 2.02 26.02 6.55
C SER A 111 2.81 24.74 6.28
N GLU A 112 3.66 24.28 7.21
CA GLU A 112 4.37 23.01 7.09
C GLU A 112 3.41 21.81 7.02
N ARG A 113 2.36 21.82 7.86
CA ARG A 113 1.37 20.74 7.89
C ARG A 113 0.46 20.75 6.67
N VAL A 114 0.05 21.94 6.21
CA VAL A 114 -0.71 22.08 4.97
C VAL A 114 0.11 21.59 3.79
N MET A 115 1.37 22.02 3.67
CA MET A 115 2.27 21.56 2.60
C MET A 115 2.47 20.04 2.63
N PHE A 116 2.73 19.47 3.80
CA PHE A 116 2.86 18.02 3.95
C PHE A 116 1.62 17.27 3.45
N SER A 117 0.42 17.76 3.77
CA SER A 117 -0.83 17.16 3.32
C SER A 117 -1.03 17.28 1.82
N LEU A 118 -0.72 18.45 1.23
CA LEU A 118 -0.78 18.65 -0.22
C LEU A 118 0.20 17.73 -0.97
N GLU A 119 1.44 17.66 -0.52
CA GLU A 119 2.48 16.78 -1.10
C GLU A 119 2.10 15.30 -0.96
N LYS A 120 1.55 14.91 0.18
CA LYS A 120 1.05 13.56 0.43
C LYS A 120 -0.10 13.20 -0.51
N ALA A 121 -1.05 14.10 -0.72
CA ALA A 121 -2.17 13.90 -1.65
C ALA A 121 -1.67 13.71 -3.09
N VAL A 122 -0.69 14.53 -3.51
CA VAL A 122 -0.06 14.41 -4.84
C VAL A 122 0.69 13.09 -4.97
N ALA A 123 1.47 12.70 -3.96
CA ALA A 123 2.20 11.43 -3.98
C ALA A 123 1.27 10.24 -4.07
N ARG A 124 0.16 10.24 -3.29
CA ARG A 124 -0.87 9.19 -3.33
C ARG A 124 -1.54 9.09 -4.71
N ARG A 125 -1.90 10.23 -5.31
CA ARG A 125 -2.56 10.22 -6.63
C ARG A 125 -1.60 9.94 -7.77
N ARG A 126 -0.34 10.38 -7.69
CA ARG A 126 0.70 10.00 -8.66
C ARG A 126 0.95 8.48 -8.60
N GLY A 127 0.99 7.89 -7.42
CA GLY A 127 0.98 6.44 -7.26
C GLY A 127 -0.23 5.77 -7.93
N ARG A 128 -1.45 6.32 -7.76
CA ARG A 128 -2.69 5.83 -8.39
C ARG A 128 -2.83 6.20 -9.87
N ALA A 129 -2.30 7.35 -10.31
CA ALA A 129 -2.40 7.80 -11.72
C ALA A 129 -1.54 6.97 -12.67
N VAL A 130 -0.46 6.38 -12.17
CA VAL A 130 0.31 5.39 -12.93
C VAL A 130 -0.49 4.08 -13.04
N ASP A 131 -1.41 3.79 -12.08
CA ASP A 131 -2.35 2.67 -12.17
C ASP A 131 -3.43 2.87 -13.26
N SER A 132 -3.71 4.10 -13.70
CA SER A 132 -4.79 4.39 -14.68
C SER A 132 -4.34 4.50 -16.14
N ASN A 133 -3.02 4.50 -16.44
CA ASN A 133 -2.51 4.65 -17.80
C ASN A 133 -1.45 3.62 -18.25
N GLY A 134 -1.19 2.64 -17.43
CA GLY A 134 -0.36 1.46 -17.63
C GLY A 134 -0.29 0.82 -16.26
N GLU A 135 -1.06 -0.25 -16.08
CA GLU A 135 -1.21 -0.97 -14.80
C GLU A 135 0.14 -1.21 -14.13
N LEU A 136 0.50 -0.37 -13.13
CA LEU A 136 1.61 -0.71 -12.27
C LEU A 136 1.25 -1.95 -11.46
N ALA A 137 2.18 -2.86 -11.34
CA ALA A 137 2.01 -4.05 -10.54
C ALA A 137 1.52 -3.72 -9.11
N PRO A 138 0.59 -4.50 -8.54
CA PRO A 138 0.24 -4.37 -7.15
C PRO A 138 1.49 -4.52 -6.26
N MET A 139 1.62 -3.61 -5.30
CA MET A 139 2.67 -3.62 -4.29
C MET A 139 2.09 -4.07 -2.96
N ILE A 140 2.70 -5.07 -2.36
CA ILE A 140 2.27 -5.70 -1.10
C ILE A 140 3.34 -5.43 -0.05
N CYS A 141 3.04 -4.58 0.94
CA CYS A 141 3.92 -4.37 2.08
C CYS A 141 3.64 -5.42 3.16
N VAL A 142 4.65 -6.21 3.51
CA VAL A 142 4.54 -7.24 4.56
C VAL A 142 4.97 -6.62 5.88
N LEU A 143 4.00 -6.41 6.76
CA LEU A 143 4.16 -5.80 8.07
C LEU A 143 3.99 -6.81 9.19
N GLY A 144 4.57 -6.50 10.34
CA GLY A 144 4.32 -7.22 11.57
C GLY A 144 4.96 -6.46 12.73
N PRO A 145 4.16 -5.90 13.66
CA PRO A 145 4.61 -4.93 14.67
C PRO A 145 5.38 -5.59 15.83
N LYS A 146 5.99 -6.74 15.58
CA LYS A 146 6.90 -7.43 16.49
C LYS A 146 7.96 -8.20 15.69
N GLY A 147 9.19 -8.21 16.18
CA GLY A 147 10.24 -9.06 15.62
C GLY A 147 9.89 -10.55 15.76
N GLY A 148 10.26 -11.36 14.77
CA GLY A 148 10.07 -12.81 14.80
C GLY A 148 8.64 -13.31 14.49
N THR A 149 7.72 -12.45 14.03
CA THR A 149 6.37 -12.87 13.61
C THR A 149 6.38 -13.70 12.32
N GLY A 150 7.46 -13.64 11.53
CA GLY A 150 7.60 -14.40 10.29
C GLY A 150 7.34 -13.58 9.02
N LYS A 151 7.53 -12.26 9.08
CA LYS A 151 7.40 -11.36 7.92
C LYS A 151 8.25 -11.80 6.74
N THR A 152 9.55 -11.94 6.94
CA THR A 152 10.53 -12.36 5.92
C THR A 152 10.18 -13.73 5.33
N VAL A 153 9.71 -14.67 6.17
CA VAL A 153 9.21 -15.97 5.69
C VAL A 153 7.98 -15.79 4.81
N ALA A 154 7.03 -14.95 5.22
CA ALA A 154 5.83 -14.68 4.42
C ALA A 154 6.18 -13.99 3.10
N ALA A 155 7.01 -12.93 3.14
CA ALA A 155 7.44 -12.17 1.96
C ALA A 155 8.17 -13.06 0.94
N SER A 156 9.17 -13.83 1.41
CA SER A 156 9.98 -14.72 0.56
C SER A 156 9.14 -15.83 -0.06
N ASN A 157 8.27 -16.49 0.72
CA ASN A 157 7.42 -17.55 0.21
C ASN A 157 6.34 -17.01 -0.74
N LEU A 158 5.79 -15.83 -0.47
CA LEU A 158 4.83 -15.15 -1.36
C LEU A 158 5.48 -14.84 -2.72
N ALA A 159 6.66 -14.21 -2.72
CA ALA A 159 7.38 -13.88 -3.95
C ALA A 159 7.68 -15.14 -4.79
N VAL A 160 8.19 -16.20 -4.15
CA VAL A 160 8.50 -17.45 -4.82
C VAL A 160 7.24 -18.15 -5.32
N GLU A 161 6.15 -18.18 -4.58
CA GLU A 161 4.91 -18.81 -5.02
C GLU A 161 4.28 -18.07 -6.21
N LEU A 162 4.28 -16.73 -6.19
CA LEU A 162 3.81 -15.93 -7.34
C LEU A 162 4.64 -16.21 -8.60
N ALA A 163 5.98 -16.30 -8.46
CA ALA A 163 6.85 -16.68 -9.58
C ALA A 163 6.54 -18.09 -10.11
N ARG A 164 6.29 -19.05 -9.21
CA ARG A 164 5.89 -20.43 -9.60
C ARG A 164 4.53 -20.50 -10.29
N GLN A 165 3.65 -19.51 -10.03
CA GLN A 165 2.38 -19.33 -10.72
C GLN A 165 2.54 -18.60 -12.08
N GLY A 166 3.79 -18.39 -12.53
CA GLY A 166 4.12 -17.74 -13.81
C GLY A 166 4.05 -16.22 -13.79
N ARG A 167 4.00 -15.59 -12.60
CA ARG A 167 4.00 -14.12 -12.46
C ARG A 167 5.43 -13.62 -12.28
N ARG A 168 5.76 -12.49 -12.92
CA ARG A 168 7.02 -11.77 -12.65
C ARG A 168 6.92 -11.11 -11.30
N SER A 169 7.57 -11.66 -10.29
CA SER A 169 7.54 -11.13 -8.93
C SER A 169 8.90 -10.59 -8.51
N ALA A 170 8.89 -9.48 -7.80
CA ALA A 170 10.07 -8.93 -7.15
C ALA A 170 9.83 -8.77 -5.64
N VAL A 171 10.86 -8.98 -4.83
CA VAL A 171 10.85 -8.70 -3.39
C VAL A 171 11.96 -7.69 -3.06
N VAL A 172 11.64 -6.69 -2.26
CA VAL A 172 12.58 -5.70 -1.71
C VAL A 172 12.71 -5.94 -0.22
N ASP A 173 13.94 -6.09 0.24
CA ASP A 173 14.27 -6.18 1.66
C ASP A 173 14.45 -4.77 2.24
N LEU A 174 13.46 -4.32 2.99
CA LEU A 174 13.43 -3.00 3.62
C LEU A 174 13.95 -3.02 5.07
N ASP A 175 14.30 -4.19 5.61
CA ASP A 175 15.07 -4.26 6.85
C ASP A 175 16.54 -3.92 6.57
N LEU A 176 16.80 -2.63 6.39
CA LEU A 176 18.09 -2.11 5.92
C LEU A 176 19.27 -2.39 6.88
N GLN A 177 18.97 -2.77 8.10
CA GLN A 177 20.00 -3.04 9.13
C GLN A 177 20.27 -4.53 9.31
N PHE A 178 19.24 -5.36 9.25
CA PHE A 178 19.31 -6.79 9.54
C PHE A 178 18.45 -7.61 8.56
N GLY A 179 18.53 -7.27 7.27
CA GLY A 179 17.75 -7.93 6.24
C GLY A 179 18.09 -9.40 6.06
N ASP A 180 17.06 -10.23 6.01
CA ASP A 180 17.16 -11.68 5.96
C ASP A 180 16.56 -12.30 4.68
N VAL A 181 16.07 -11.49 3.72
CA VAL A 181 15.47 -12.00 2.47
C VAL A 181 16.46 -12.84 1.67
N GLY A 182 17.73 -12.39 1.59
CA GLY A 182 18.79 -13.15 0.92
C GLY A 182 18.97 -14.54 1.55
N LEU A 183 19.05 -14.62 2.87
CA LEU A 183 19.18 -15.88 3.60
C LEU A 183 17.93 -16.76 3.37
N ALA A 184 16.73 -16.20 3.49
CA ALA A 184 15.47 -16.93 3.33
C ALA A 184 15.29 -17.51 1.92
N LEU A 185 15.91 -16.90 0.90
CA LEU A 185 15.87 -17.33 -0.49
C LEU A 185 17.13 -18.12 -0.93
N GLY A 186 18.13 -18.28 -0.05
CA GLY A 186 19.39 -18.92 -0.41
C GLY A 186 20.20 -18.14 -1.45
N LEU A 187 20.08 -16.81 -1.44
CA LEU A 187 20.74 -15.92 -2.37
C LEU A 187 21.99 -15.32 -1.72
N ALA A 188 23.11 -15.35 -2.43
CA ALA A 188 24.30 -14.59 -2.03
C ALA A 188 24.16 -13.14 -2.49
N PRO A 189 24.31 -12.15 -1.61
CA PRO A 189 24.20 -10.73 -1.98
C PRO A 189 25.45 -10.28 -2.74
N GLU A 190 25.40 -10.32 -4.07
CA GLU A 190 26.47 -9.75 -4.91
C GLU A 190 26.34 -8.22 -5.01
N ARG A 191 25.12 -7.73 -5.06
CA ARG A 191 24.75 -6.31 -5.07
C ARG A 191 23.53 -6.08 -4.18
N THR A 192 23.52 -4.92 -3.55
CA THR A 192 22.53 -4.57 -2.52
C THR A 192 21.92 -3.19 -2.77
N LEU A 193 20.92 -2.83 -1.97
CA LEU A 193 20.38 -1.46 -1.93
C LEU A 193 21.46 -0.41 -1.65
N TYR A 194 22.49 -0.74 -0.87
CA TYR A 194 23.62 0.17 -0.64
C TYR A 194 24.43 0.43 -1.91
N ASP A 195 24.73 -0.62 -2.67
CA ASP A 195 25.50 -0.49 -3.92
C ASP A 195 24.69 0.32 -4.94
N LEU A 196 23.36 0.11 -5.00
CA LEU A 196 22.48 0.91 -5.84
C LEU A 196 22.47 2.38 -5.40
N ALA A 197 22.33 2.65 -4.10
CA ALA A 197 22.29 4.02 -3.54
C ALA A 197 23.58 4.81 -3.81
N THR A 198 24.72 4.12 -3.85
CA THR A 198 26.03 4.73 -4.08
C THR A 198 26.46 4.77 -5.54
N SER A 199 25.71 4.15 -6.46
CA SER A 199 26.07 4.03 -7.88
C SER A 199 25.95 5.34 -8.67
N GLY A 200 25.20 6.34 -8.16
CA GLY A 200 24.95 7.62 -8.83
C GLY A 200 24.17 7.49 -10.16
N GLY A 201 23.78 8.61 -10.75
CA GLY A 201 23.04 8.65 -12.02
C GLY A 201 21.56 8.27 -11.91
N ALA A 202 20.79 8.44 -12.98
CA ALA A 202 19.37 8.14 -13.03
C ALA A 202 19.11 6.63 -12.88
N LEU A 203 17.98 6.29 -12.27
CA LEU A 203 17.52 4.92 -12.10
C LEU A 203 16.55 4.57 -13.23
N ASP A 204 16.89 3.55 -14.03
CA ASP A 204 16.05 2.96 -15.05
C ASP A 204 15.93 1.44 -14.83
N ALA A 205 15.16 0.78 -15.69
CA ALA A 205 14.89 -0.65 -15.57
C ALA A 205 16.16 -1.51 -15.76
N GLU A 206 17.03 -1.16 -16.70
CA GLU A 206 18.25 -1.92 -17.00
C GLU A 206 19.25 -1.79 -15.84
N LYS A 207 19.44 -0.56 -15.35
CA LYS A 207 20.29 -0.33 -14.18
C LYS A 207 19.77 -1.07 -12.96
N LEU A 208 18.47 -0.97 -12.64
CA LEU A 208 17.90 -1.65 -11.48
C LEU A 208 18.02 -3.17 -11.61
N ASP A 209 17.78 -3.73 -12.80
CA ASP A 209 17.89 -5.17 -13.04
C ASP A 209 19.30 -5.70 -12.74
N ALA A 210 20.35 -4.91 -12.96
CA ALA A 210 21.72 -5.27 -12.61
C ALA A 210 21.98 -5.38 -11.10
N TYR A 211 21.09 -4.88 -10.25
CA TYR A 211 21.15 -4.99 -8.78
C TYR A 211 20.18 -6.02 -8.21
N LEU A 212 19.33 -6.62 -9.06
CA LEU A 212 18.42 -7.69 -8.65
C LEU A 212 19.13 -9.05 -8.70
N THR A 213 19.01 -9.81 -7.62
CA THR A 213 19.46 -11.21 -7.62
C THR A 213 18.27 -12.10 -7.99
N THR A 214 18.44 -12.96 -8.98
CA THR A 214 17.35 -13.85 -9.45
C THR A 214 17.39 -15.18 -8.71
N HIS A 215 16.29 -15.52 -8.05
CA HIS A 215 16.09 -16.82 -7.43
C HIS A 215 15.71 -17.89 -8.49
N GLN A 216 16.02 -19.17 -8.23
CA GLN A 216 15.73 -20.29 -9.16
C GLN A 216 14.27 -20.43 -9.60
N SER A 217 13.30 -19.87 -8.86
CA SER A 217 11.89 -19.82 -9.24
C SER A 217 11.58 -18.76 -10.30
N GLY A 218 12.51 -17.86 -10.59
CA GLY A 218 12.31 -16.67 -11.41
C GLY A 218 11.93 -15.42 -10.60
N ALA A 219 11.67 -15.52 -9.30
CA ALA A 219 11.49 -14.34 -8.44
C ALA A 219 12.79 -13.54 -8.37
N LYS A 220 12.68 -12.21 -8.40
CA LYS A 220 13.84 -11.31 -8.27
C LYS A 220 13.85 -10.69 -6.88
N ALA A 221 15.05 -10.46 -6.32
CA ALA A 221 15.22 -9.88 -4.99
C ALA A 221 16.18 -8.69 -5.03
N LEU A 222 15.78 -7.56 -4.47
CA LEU A 222 16.65 -6.45 -4.14
C LEU A 222 16.98 -6.54 -2.65
N LEU A 223 18.23 -6.88 -2.35
CA LEU A 223 18.67 -7.24 -1.01
C LEU A 223 19.05 -6.02 -0.18
N ALA A 224 18.83 -6.10 1.13
CA ALA A 224 19.27 -5.09 2.09
C ALA A 224 20.78 -4.91 2.08
N PRO A 225 21.31 -3.77 2.58
CA PRO A 225 22.73 -3.56 2.80
C PRO A 225 23.35 -4.67 3.66
N LEU A 226 24.63 -4.98 3.45
CA LEU A 226 25.34 -6.01 4.21
C LEU A 226 25.67 -5.62 5.64
N ARG A 227 25.65 -4.32 5.95
CA ARG A 227 26.05 -3.78 7.24
C ARG A 227 25.08 -2.69 7.69
N PRO A 228 24.76 -2.63 8.99
CA PRO A 228 23.81 -1.64 9.54
C PRO A 228 24.22 -0.18 9.28
N ASP A 229 25.53 0.13 9.27
CA ASP A 229 26.04 1.48 9.01
C ASP A 229 25.74 1.98 7.58
N GLN A 230 25.53 1.08 6.64
CA GLN A 230 25.19 1.35 5.25
C GLN A 230 23.71 1.76 5.05
N ALA A 231 22.85 1.45 6.02
CA ALA A 231 21.42 1.74 5.94
C ALA A 231 21.10 3.23 5.73
N SER A 232 21.90 4.13 6.32
CA SER A 232 21.69 5.58 6.29
C SER A 232 21.84 6.21 4.90
N VAL A 233 22.44 5.50 3.95
CA VAL A 233 22.64 5.99 2.57
C VAL A 233 21.40 5.75 1.70
N VAL A 234 20.54 4.81 2.12
CA VAL A 234 19.31 4.47 1.38
C VAL A 234 18.22 5.48 1.72
N SER A 235 17.96 6.41 0.82
CA SER A 235 16.95 7.46 1.03
C SER A 235 15.55 6.98 0.66
N ASN A 236 14.51 7.66 1.22
CA ASN A 236 13.12 7.39 0.87
C ASN A 236 12.81 7.74 -0.60
N GLU A 237 13.51 8.73 -1.16
CA GLU A 237 13.40 9.12 -2.56
C GLU A 237 13.86 7.98 -3.47
N LEU A 238 15.02 7.40 -3.20
CA LEU A 238 15.53 6.23 -3.93
C LEU A 238 14.56 5.05 -3.82
N LEU A 239 14.02 4.78 -2.63
CA LEU A 239 13.06 3.69 -2.45
C LEU A 239 11.80 3.90 -3.29
N ARG A 240 11.26 5.13 -3.37
CA ARG A 240 10.10 5.43 -4.24
C ARG A 240 10.42 5.20 -5.72
N GLU A 241 11.60 5.64 -6.19
CA GLU A 241 12.05 5.38 -7.57
C GLU A 241 12.18 3.88 -7.84
N VAL A 242 12.79 3.11 -6.93
CA VAL A 242 12.90 1.65 -6.99
C VAL A 242 11.51 1.00 -7.11
N TYR A 243 10.57 1.38 -6.25
CA TYR A 243 9.20 0.84 -6.30
C TYR A 243 8.54 1.16 -7.64
N GLY A 244 8.67 2.38 -8.13
CA GLY A 244 8.13 2.79 -9.43
C GLY A 244 8.67 1.93 -10.58
N VAL A 245 9.99 1.77 -10.66
CA VAL A 245 10.63 0.98 -11.72
C VAL A 245 10.27 -0.52 -11.59
N LEU A 246 10.27 -1.08 -10.38
CA LEU A 246 9.90 -2.49 -10.18
C LEU A 246 8.45 -2.77 -10.55
N ARG A 247 7.52 -1.92 -10.13
CA ARG A 247 6.10 -2.07 -10.45
C ARG A 247 5.80 -1.95 -11.94
N ALA A 248 6.56 -1.13 -12.68
CA ALA A 248 6.43 -1.01 -14.13
C ALA A 248 6.93 -2.25 -14.89
N ASN A 249 7.81 -3.05 -14.30
CA ASN A 249 8.49 -4.17 -14.98
C ASN A 249 8.14 -5.56 -14.44
N HIS A 250 7.34 -5.65 -13.39
CA HIS A 250 6.90 -6.90 -12.77
C HIS A 250 5.39 -6.97 -12.68
N ASP A 251 4.85 -8.12 -12.33
CA ASP A 251 3.41 -8.32 -12.12
C ASP A 251 3.04 -8.21 -10.63
N PHE A 252 4.01 -8.35 -9.73
CA PHE A 252 3.86 -8.16 -8.28
C PHE A 252 5.16 -7.63 -7.67
N LEU A 253 5.04 -6.66 -6.77
CA LEU A 253 6.11 -6.19 -5.92
C LEU A 253 5.79 -6.51 -4.45
N ILE A 254 6.69 -7.19 -3.76
CA ILE A 254 6.59 -7.50 -2.34
C ILE A 254 7.65 -6.68 -1.60
N VAL A 255 7.31 -6.10 -0.46
CA VAL A 255 8.27 -5.40 0.40
C VAL A 255 8.27 -6.06 1.76
N ASP A 256 9.41 -6.62 2.15
CA ASP A 256 9.63 -7.14 3.51
C ASP A 256 10.08 -6.00 4.41
N SER A 257 9.37 -5.72 5.50
CA SER A 257 9.64 -4.58 6.37
C SER A 257 10.26 -4.96 7.71
N PRO A 258 11.04 -4.06 8.34
CA PRO A 258 11.40 -4.20 9.75
C PRO A 258 10.15 -4.15 10.65
N PRO A 259 10.27 -4.48 11.96
CA PRO A 259 9.12 -4.52 12.87
C PRO A 259 8.56 -3.14 13.27
N ASP A 260 9.26 -2.07 12.95
CA ASP A 260 8.94 -0.72 13.41
C ASP A 260 8.32 0.12 12.29
N PHE A 261 7.46 1.07 12.63
CA PHE A 261 6.90 2.07 11.71
C PHE A 261 7.89 3.22 11.48
N THR A 262 9.03 2.92 10.85
CA THR A 262 10.02 3.94 10.44
C THR A 262 9.49 4.77 9.27
N PRO A 263 10.04 5.96 9.00
CA PRO A 263 9.66 6.75 7.82
C PRO A 263 9.73 5.97 6.50
N ALA A 264 10.72 5.07 6.34
CA ALA A 264 10.86 4.21 5.18
C ALA A 264 9.70 3.19 5.08
N VAL A 265 9.28 2.59 6.21
CA VAL A 265 8.13 1.67 6.26
C VAL A 265 6.83 2.40 5.98
N ILE A 266 6.62 3.59 6.55
CA ILE A 266 5.45 4.42 6.26
C ILE A 266 5.39 4.76 4.77
N ALA A 267 6.51 5.16 4.16
CA ALA A 267 6.59 5.44 2.73
C ALA A 267 6.32 4.19 1.87
N ALA A 268 6.76 3.00 2.30
CA ALA A 268 6.45 1.74 1.62
C ALA A 268 4.97 1.37 1.75
N VAL A 269 4.36 1.55 2.92
CA VAL A 269 2.93 1.38 3.12
C VAL A 269 2.15 2.34 2.23
N ASP A 270 2.47 3.64 2.24
CA ASP A 270 1.80 4.66 1.42
C ASP A 270 1.90 4.38 -0.09
N ALA A 271 2.96 3.71 -0.55
CA ALA A 271 3.13 3.30 -1.94
C ALA A 271 2.44 1.97 -2.28
N SER A 272 1.98 1.22 -1.28
CA SER A 272 1.42 -0.12 -1.45
C SER A 272 -0.07 -0.08 -1.78
N SER A 273 -0.51 -1.00 -2.64
CA SER A 273 -1.93 -1.26 -2.90
C SER A 273 -2.55 -2.21 -1.84
N HIS A 274 -1.71 -3.03 -1.21
CA HIS A 274 -2.13 -3.98 -0.18
C HIS A 274 -1.11 -4.06 0.95
N VAL A 275 -1.60 -4.31 2.15
CA VAL A 275 -0.76 -4.59 3.33
C VAL A 275 -1.02 -6.02 3.81
N CYS A 276 0.05 -6.80 3.95
CA CYS A 276 0.02 -8.13 4.56
C CYS A 276 0.46 -8.02 6.02
N MET A 277 -0.48 -7.95 6.95
CA MET A 277 -0.17 -7.92 8.37
C MET A 277 0.11 -9.33 8.89
N VAL A 278 1.33 -9.57 9.38
CA VAL A 278 1.75 -10.87 9.92
C VAL A 278 1.76 -10.82 11.44
N GLY A 279 0.73 -11.36 12.05
CA GLY A 279 0.62 -11.60 13.49
C GLY A 279 1.10 -13.00 13.87
N MET A 280 1.21 -13.24 15.16
CA MET A 280 1.57 -14.55 15.72
C MET A 280 0.61 -14.91 16.87
N LEU A 281 0.33 -16.20 17.04
CA LEU A 281 -0.55 -16.67 18.10
C LEU A 281 0.17 -16.63 19.47
N ASP A 282 0.37 -15.43 20.00
CA ASP A 282 0.71 -15.15 21.39
C ASP A 282 0.10 -13.81 21.83
N THR A 283 -0.20 -13.65 23.10
CA THR A 283 -0.94 -12.52 23.66
C THR A 283 -0.29 -11.16 23.36
N LEU A 284 1.04 -11.07 23.46
CA LEU A 284 1.77 -9.81 23.21
C LEU A 284 1.78 -9.48 21.70
N ALA A 285 1.98 -10.49 20.86
CA ALA A 285 1.95 -10.30 19.41
C ALA A 285 0.54 -9.93 18.94
N LEU A 286 -0.52 -10.52 19.48
CA LEU A 286 -1.90 -10.18 19.12
C LEU A 286 -2.25 -8.75 19.53
N LYS A 287 -1.85 -8.30 20.74
CA LYS A 287 -1.99 -6.89 21.14
C LYS A 287 -1.31 -5.94 20.16
N ASN A 288 -0.06 -6.23 19.79
CA ASN A 288 0.69 -5.38 18.87
C ASN A 288 0.11 -5.44 17.45
N THR A 289 -0.40 -6.61 17.02
CA THR A 289 -1.11 -6.75 15.74
C THR A 289 -2.36 -5.88 15.69
N LYS A 290 -3.14 -5.86 16.77
CA LYS A 290 -4.29 -4.96 16.90
C LYS A 290 -3.89 -3.50 16.75
N LEU A 291 -2.88 -3.04 17.50
CA LEU A 291 -2.37 -1.67 17.40
C LEU A 291 -1.87 -1.34 15.98
N GLY A 292 -1.20 -2.29 15.32
CA GLY A 292 -0.77 -2.13 13.95
C GLY A 292 -1.93 -1.98 12.96
N LEU A 293 -3.01 -2.76 13.12
CA LEU A 293 -4.23 -2.64 12.32
C LEU A 293 -4.95 -1.30 12.56
N GLU A 294 -5.11 -0.90 13.82
CA GLU A 294 -5.68 0.41 14.17
C GLU A 294 -4.84 1.57 13.58
N THR A 295 -3.51 1.43 13.55
CA THR A 295 -2.62 2.41 12.90
C THR A 295 -2.86 2.47 11.38
N LEU A 296 -3.02 1.32 10.73
CA LEU A 296 -3.33 1.26 9.30
C LEU A 296 -4.70 1.88 8.99
N GLU A 297 -5.71 1.67 9.84
CA GLU A 297 -7.02 2.31 9.70
C GLU A 297 -6.90 3.84 9.79
N LEU A 298 -6.11 4.35 10.76
CA LEU A 298 -5.81 5.78 10.88
C LEU A 298 -5.06 6.33 9.65
N MET A 299 -4.28 5.50 8.98
CA MET A 299 -3.61 5.84 7.72
C MET A 299 -4.54 5.73 6.49
N GLY A 300 -5.80 5.33 6.68
CA GLY A 300 -6.80 5.20 5.62
C GLY A 300 -6.75 3.89 4.84
N TYR A 301 -6.16 2.83 5.41
CA TYR A 301 -6.24 1.47 4.88
C TYR A 301 -7.47 0.78 5.46
N ASP A 302 -8.44 0.49 4.62
CA ASP A 302 -9.64 -0.26 5.01
C ASP A 302 -9.37 -1.78 5.07
N GLY A 303 -10.38 -2.52 5.52
CA GLY A 303 -10.28 -3.96 5.73
C GLY A 303 -10.02 -4.79 4.46
N GLU A 304 -10.33 -4.28 3.27
CA GLU A 304 -10.11 -4.98 1.98
C GLU A 304 -8.66 -4.83 1.50
N ALA A 305 -8.02 -3.69 1.79
CA ALA A 305 -6.62 -3.46 1.47
C ALA A 305 -5.65 -4.16 2.42
N VAL A 306 -6.11 -4.66 3.57
CA VAL A 306 -5.29 -5.31 4.59
C VAL A 306 -5.64 -6.78 4.72
N SER A 307 -4.70 -7.69 4.46
CA SER A 307 -4.83 -9.11 4.79
C SER A 307 -4.11 -9.43 6.09
N LEU A 308 -4.75 -10.23 6.95
CA LEU A 308 -4.21 -10.69 8.23
C LEU A 308 -3.76 -12.14 8.13
N VAL A 309 -2.45 -12.36 8.28
CA VAL A 309 -1.84 -13.68 8.38
C VAL A 309 -1.53 -13.98 9.84
N LEU A 310 -2.09 -15.04 10.38
CA LEU A 310 -1.76 -15.52 11.73
C LEU A 310 -0.75 -16.66 11.64
N ASN A 311 0.49 -16.39 12.03
CA ASN A 311 1.57 -17.37 12.06
C ASN A 311 1.53 -18.19 13.37
N ARG A 312 2.08 -19.40 13.34
CA ARG A 312 2.06 -20.37 14.44
C ARG A 312 0.65 -20.62 14.99
N ALA A 313 -0.33 -20.68 14.11
CA ALA A 313 -1.75 -20.70 14.41
C ALA A 313 -2.24 -21.96 15.16
N ASN A 314 -1.42 -23.01 15.23
CA ASN A 314 -1.67 -24.24 15.98
C ASN A 314 -0.87 -24.35 17.28
N SER A 315 -0.26 -23.24 17.76
CA SER A 315 0.48 -23.23 19.03
C SER A 315 -0.47 -23.51 20.19
N GLN A 316 -0.11 -24.48 21.06
CA GLN A 316 -0.91 -24.88 22.23
C GLN A 316 -0.68 -23.90 23.40
N ILE A 317 -1.14 -22.67 23.26
CA ILE A 317 -0.99 -21.62 24.29
C ILE A 317 -2.32 -21.25 24.96
N GLY A 318 -3.37 -22.08 24.75
CA GLY A 318 -4.69 -21.86 25.36
C GLY A 318 -5.54 -20.75 24.72
N LEU A 319 -5.12 -20.19 23.57
CA LEU A 319 -5.90 -19.24 22.77
C LEU A 319 -6.55 -19.98 21.59
N SER A 320 -7.85 -19.78 21.43
CA SER A 320 -8.61 -20.24 20.26
C SER A 320 -8.63 -19.20 19.14
N HIS A 321 -9.05 -19.60 17.94
CA HIS A 321 -9.22 -18.65 16.84
C HIS A 321 -10.32 -17.60 17.12
N SER A 322 -11.33 -17.95 17.94
CA SER A 322 -12.35 -16.99 18.41
C SER A 322 -11.77 -15.96 19.38
N ASP A 323 -10.79 -16.33 20.19
CA ASP A 323 -10.09 -15.39 21.07
C ASP A 323 -9.25 -14.41 20.25
N VAL A 324 -8.63 -14.88 19.16
CA VAL A 324 -7.90 -14.02 18.22
C VAL A 324 -8.83 -12.98 17.61
N GLU A 325 -10.01 -13.39 17.11
CA GLU A 325 -11.00 -12.47 16.55
C GLU A 325 -11.48 -11.46 17.58
N ALA A 326 -11.72 -11.89 18.82
CA ALA A 326 -12.13 -11.00 19.91
C ALA A 326 -11.05 -9.98 20.30
N ILE A 327 -9.76 -10.37 20.27
CA ILE A 327 -8.64 -9.50 20.63
C ILE A 327 -8.30 -8.53 19.48
N VAL A 328 -8.20 -9.04 18.26
CA VAL A 328 -7.70 -8.31 17.08
C VAL A 328 -8.80 -7.51 16.38
N GLY A 329 -10.08 -7.92 16.56
CA GLY A 329 -11.23 -7.26 15.94
C GLY A 329 -11.61 -7.82 14.55
N ARG A 330 -10.81 -8.76 14.00
CA ARG A 330 -11.09 -9.39 12.70
C ARG A 330 -10.58 -10.83 12.62
N LYS A 331 -11.15 -11.60 11.72
CA LYS A 331 -10.67 -12.95 11.42
C LYS A 331 -9.39 -12.92 10.61
N PRO A 332 -8.43 -13.82 10.91
CA PRO A 332 -7.30 -14.04 10.02
C PRO A 332 -7.76 -14.57 8.64
N ASP A 333 -7.18 -14.01 7.58
CA ASP A 333 -7.42 -14.45 6.20
C ASP A 333 -6.65 -15.73 5.88
N VAL A 334 -5.46 -15.88 6.52
CA VAL A 334 -4.60 -17.06 6.36
C VAL A 334 -4.05 -17.50 7.71
N LEU A 335 -4.13 -18.81 7.97
CA LEU A 335 -3.56 -19.46 9.14
C LEU A 335 -2.33 -20.26 8.74
N VAL A 336 -1.16 -19.87 9.22
CA VAL A 336 0.11 -20.57 8.99
C VAL A 336 0.43 -21.43 10.23
N PRO A 337 0.42 -22.75 10.12
CA PRO A 337 0.72 -23.60 11.27
C PRO A 337 2.20 -23.53 11.68
N SER A 338 2.49 -23.79 12.96
CA SER A 338 3.86 -23.99 13.43
C SER A 338 4.36 -25.35 12.92
N ASP A 339 5.44 -25.32 12.16
CA ASP A 339 6.06 -26.53 11.61
C ASP A 339 7.58 -26.43 11.64
N ARG A 340 8.25 -27.57 11.82
CA ARG A 340 9.72 -27.66 11.77
C ARG A 340 10.30 -27.43 10.38
N GLU A 341 9.47 -27.51 9.35
CA GLU A 341 9.88 -27.18 7.97
C GLU A 341 10.28 -25.71 7.85
N VAL A 342 9.67 -24.77 8.61
CA VAL A 342 9.98 -23.34 8.52
C VAL A 342 11.43 -23.03 8.94
N PRO A 343 11.89 -23.36 10.17
CA PRO A 343 13.28 -23.12 10.53
C PRO A 343 14.28 -23.89 9.67
N ARG A 344 13.91 -25.10 9.22
CA ARG A 344 14.73 -25.87 8.28
C ARG A 344 14.87 -25.14 6.92
N SER A 345 13.77 -24.68 6.36
CA SER A 345 13.69 -23.91 5.13
C SER A 345 14.61 -22.69 5.18
N LEU A 346 14.58 -21.93 6.28
CA LEU A 346 15.49 -20.80 6.49
C LEU A 346 16.96 -21.20 6.57
N SER A 347 17.26 -22.31 7.26
CA SER A 347 18.64 -22.81 7.37
C SER A 347 19.19 -23.33 6.05
N GLU A 348 18.35 -23.87 5.20
CA GLU A 348 18.71 -24.39 3.88
C GLU A 348 18.62 -23.33 2.76
N GLY A 349 18.06 -22.14 3.05
CA GLY A 349 17.80 -21.10 2.06
C GLY A 349 16.81 -21.55 0.97
N VAL A 350 15.88 -22.46 1.31
CA VAL A 350 14.90 -23.01 0.37
C VAL A 350 13.49 -22.72 0.86
N PRO A 351 12.74 -21.80 0.25
CA PRO A 351 11.38 -21.47 0.65
C PRO A 351 10.46 -22.68 0.73
N VAL A 352 9.60 -22.73 1.77
CA VAL A 352 8.74 -23.88 2.06
C VAL A 352 7.84 -24.26 0.88
N VAL A 353 7.40 -23.26 0.09
CA VAL A 353 6.57 -23.47 -1.11
C VAL A 353 7.27 -24.24 -2.22
N GLN A 354 8.60 -24.32 -2.21
CA GLN A 354 9.38 -25.15 -3.13
C GLN A 354 9.51 -26.61 -2.66
N GLY A 355 9.25 -26.86 -1.37
CA GLY A 355 9.36 -28.18 -0.76
C GLY A 355 8.22 -29.11 -1.16
N LYS A 356 7.91 -30.08 -0.28
CA LYS A 356 6.90 -31.10 -0.54
C LYS A 356 5.51 -30.49 -0.73
N SER A 357 4.80 -30.86 -1.77
CA SER A 357 3.48 -30.33 -2.13
C SER A 357 2.39 -30.51 -1.06
N ARG A 358 2.59 -31.40 -0.10
CA ARG A 358 1.64 -31.71 0.99
C ARG A 358 1.91 -30.97 2.30
N SER A 359 2.88 -30.06 2.35
CA SER A 359 3.12 -29.24 3.53
C SER A 359 1.92 -28.31 3.78
N GLN A 360 1.42 -28.31 5.02
CA GLN A 360 0.34 -27.41 5.45
C GLN A 360 0.81 -25.93 5.40
N VAL A 361 2.07 -25.69 5.77
CA VAL A 361 2.68 -24.34 5.69
C VAL A 361 2.77 -23.87 4.25
N ALA A 362 3.25 -24.72 3.35
CA ALA A 362 3.26 -24.40 1.92
C ALA A 362 1.83 -24.15 1.38
N GLY A 363 0.86 -24.92 1.86
CA GLY A 363 -0.57 -24.71 1.56
C GLY A 363 -1.07 -23.33 1.97
N ALA A 364 -0.69 -22.87 3.18
CA ALA A 364 -1.05 -21.54 3.68
C ALA A 364 -0.45 -20.41 2.85
N PHE A 365 0.82 -20.52 2.45
CA PHE A 365 1.43 -19.50 1.57
C PHE A 365 0.88 -19.52 0.14
N ARG A 366 0.47 -20.69 -0.40
CA ARG A 366 -0.29 -20.76 -1.66
C ARG A 366 -1.66 -20.09 -1.52
N GLN A 367 -2.35 -20.27 -0.39
CA GLN A 367 -3.60 -19.56 -0.10
C GLN A 367 -3.36 -18.05 -0.08
N LEU A 368 -2.30 -17.56 0.57
CA LEU A 368 -1.91 -16.15 0.61
C LEU A 368 -1.67 -15.60 -0.80
N ALA A 369 -0.87 -16.29 -1.63
CA ALA A 369 -0.66 -15.89 -3.02
C ALA A 369 -1.98 -15.85 -3.82
N GLY A 370 -2.86 -16.83 -3.60
CA GLY A 370 -4.18 -16.88 -4.20
C GLY A 370 -5.10 -15.72 -3.84
N LEU A 371 -4.94 -15.08 -2.66
CA LEU A 371 -5.68 -13.86 -2.32
C LEU A 371 -5.28 -12.72 -3.25
N TYR A 372 -3.98 -12.48 -3.40
CA TYR A 372 -3.47 -11.38 -4.23
C TYR A 372 -3.66 -11.62 -5.73
N LEU A 373 -3.57 -12.85 -6.20
CA LEU A 373 -3.88 -13.18 -7.60
C LEU A 373 -5.33 -12.85 -7.94
N ARG A 374 -6.29 -13.22 -7.07
CA ARG A 374 -7.71 -12.89 -7.28
C ARG A 374 -7.96 -11.38 -7.24
N ALA A 375 -7.32 -10.66 -6.33
CA ALA A 375 -7.44 -9.20 -6.26
C ALA A 375 -6.91 -8.51 -7.53
N ALA A 376 -5.79 -8.99 -8.07
CA ALA A 376 -5.23 -8.48 -9.33
C ALA A 376 -6.12 -8.80 -10.54
N ASP A 377 -6.68 -10.01 -10.62
CA ASP A 377 -7.57 -10.42 -11.73
C ASP A 377 -8.91 -9.62 -11.73
N VAL A 378 -9.42 -9.23 -10.56
CA VAL A 378 -10.62 -8.38 -10.45
C VAL A 378 -10.34 -6.96 -10.92
N ASN A 379 -9.17 -6.41 -10.61
CA ASN A 379 -8.78 -5.05 -11.00
C ASN A 379 -8.37 -4.96 -12.49
N GLY A 380 -7.84 -6.04 -13.07
CA GLY A 380 -7.43 -6.08 -14.49
C GLY A 380 -8.53 -6.43 -15.49
N ASN A 381 -9.67 -6.95 -15.05
CA ASN A 381 -10.78 -7.34 -15.92
C ASN A 381 -12.09 -6.67 -15.49
N GLY A 382 -12.33 -5.45 -15.96
CA GLY A 382 -13.65 -4.79 -15.87
C GLY A 382 -14.74 -5.47 -16.70
N GLN A 383 -14.62 -6.75 -17.07
CA GLN A 383 -15.66 -7.58 -17.69
C GLN A 383 -15.74 -8.94 -16.99
N VAL A 384 -16.76 -9.07 -16.13
CA VAL A 384 -17.22 -10.38 -15.66
C VAL A 384 -17.75 -11.15 -16.88
N PRO A 385 -17.22 -12.33 -17.22
CA PRO A 385 -17.84 -13.18 -18.23
C PRO A 385 -19.19 -13.63 -17.68
N ILE A 386 -20.29 -13.16 -18.27
CA ILE A 386 -21.62 -13.74 -18.02
C ILE A 386 -21.58 -15.17 -18.56
N GLY A 387 -21.22 -16.11 -17.70
CA GLY A 387 -21.29 -17.54 -17.98
C GLY A 387 -22.74 -17.95 -18.16
N ASN A 388 -23.15 -18.23 -19.40
CA ASN A 388 -24.39 -18.90 -19.74
C ASN A 388 -24.43 -20.32 -19.16
N GLY A 389 -24.68 -20.42 -17.87
CA GLY A 389 -24.99 -21.66 -17.17
C GLY A 389 -26.48 -21.91 -17.17
N ARG A 390 -27.01 -22.58 -18.21
CA ARG A 390 -28.34 -23.21 -18.18
C ARG A 390 -28.42 -24.14 -16.96
N ARG A 391 -29.02 -23.68 -15.88
CA ARG A 391 -29.51 -24.55 -14.81
C ARG A 391 -30.79 -25.20 -15.27
N GLN A 392 -30.71 -26.45 -15.72
CA GLN A 392 -31.89 -27.32 -15.77
C GLN A 392 -32.34 -27.61 -14.34
N ARG A 393 -33.44 -26.97 -13.92
CA ARG A 393 -34.18 -27.35 -12.73
C ARG A 393 -35.00 -28.61 -13.05
N GLY A 394 -34.53 -29.77 -12.63
CA GLY A 394 -35.33 -30.98 -12.49
C GLY A 394 -36.32 -30.81 -11.33
N MET A 395 -37.60 -30.63 -11.66
CA MET A 395 -38.71 -30.59 -10.73
C MET A 395 -39.04 -32.04 -10.33
N ARG A 396 -38.68 -32.46 -9.13
CA ARG A 396 -39.17 -33.71 -8.53
C ARG A 396 -40.49 -33.41 -7.79
N ILE A 397 -41.57 -33.88 -8.39
CA ILE A 397 -42.91 -33.93 -7.78
C ILE A 397 -42.89 -35.05 -6.74
N TRP A 398 -43.12 -34.71 -5.46
CA TRP A 398 -43.47 -35.67 -4.42
C TRP A 398 -44.99 -35.90 -4.49
N ARG A 399 -45.40 -37.14 -4.82
CA ARG A 399 -46.74 -37.62 -4.54
C ARG A 399 -46.72 -38.28 -3.18
N ALA A 400 -47.70 -37.84 -2.33
CA ALA A 400 -48.05 -38.50 -1.09
C ALA A 400 -48.77 -39.80 -1.41
N GLY A 401 -48.49 -40.82 -0.62
CA GLY A 401 -49.18 -42.06 -0.42
C GLY A 401 -48.80 -42.57 0.96
#